data_d5c89c309867f723b644a5870f8e40c2
#
_entry.id   d5c89c309867f723b644a5870f8e40c2
#
_cell.length_a   1.000
_cell.length_b   1.000
_cell.length_c   1.000
_cell.angle_alpha   90.00
_cell.angle_beta   90.00
_cell.angle_gamma   90.00
#
_symmetry.space_group_name_H-M   'P 1'
#
loop_
_entity.id
_entity.type
_entity.pdbx_description
1 polymer ?
#
loop_
_entity_poly.entity_id
_entity_poly.type
_entity_poly.pdbx_seq_one_letter_code
_entity_poly.pdbx_strand_id
1 'polypeptide(L)'
;MPAFFLFIRYINTELTKRECSEARFTHNGKRYFAIAFPNASGGFEVRNRYFKGCIAPKEISHIRQSGKARNTCYVFEGFMDYLSFLTLRQESCPNYPELDGQDYIVLNSVSNVNKALYPLGSYERIHCFFDNDHAGMEALQQIRKEYGRDRYIRDASQIYRGCKDLNEYLQKQIERKRQLQSAKGVRSQSPEKKNGFRL
;
A
#
# COMPACT_ATOMS: atom_id res chain seq x y z
N MET A 1 -0.70 -16.10 12.32
CA MET A 1 -1.79 -15.10 12.60
C MET A 1 -1.64 -13.77 11.87
N PRO A 2 -0.48 -13.13 11.64
CA PRO A 2 -0.40 -11.94 10.77
C PRO A 2 -0.79 -12.24 9.33
N ALA A 3 -0.48 -13.43 8.80
CA ALA A 3 -0.91 -13.84 7.47
C ALA A 3 -2.43 -13.74 7.27
N PHE A 4 -3.23 -14.09 8.29
CA PHE A 4 -4.69 -13.95 8.23
C PHE A 4 -5.14 -12.48 8.14
N PHE A 5 -4.47 -11.57 8.86
CA PHE A 5 -4.77 -10.14 8.77
C PHE A 5 -4.47 -9.58 7.37
N LEU A 6 -3.35 -10.00 6.75
CA LEU A 6 -3.00 -9.63 5.39
C LEU A 6 -3.98 -10.23 4.37
N PHE A 7 -4.41 -11.47 4.60
CA PHE A 7 -5.39 -12.13 3.75
C PHE A 7 -6.72 -11.37 3.67
N ILE A 8 -7.26 -10.91 4.80
CA ILE A 8 -8.50 -10.10 4.82
C ILE A 8 -8.32 -8.70 4.22
N ARG A 9 -7.08 -8.24 4.03
CA ARG A 9 -6.72 -6.99 3.36
C ARG A 9 -6.29 -7.20 1.92
N TYR A 10 -6.29 -8.45 1.43
CA TYR A 10 -5.85 -8.84 0.10
C TYR A 10 -4.41 -8.44 -0.25
N ILE A 11 -3.57 -8.21 0.73
CA ILE A 11 -2.16 -7.87 0.53
C ILE A 11 -1.36 -9.14 0.25
N ASN A 12 -0.47 -9.08 -0.73
CA ASN A 12 0.42 -10.17 -1.08
C ASN A 12 1.37 -10.49 0.07
N THR A 13 1.34 -11.74 0.54
CA THR A 13 2.11 -12.18 1.72
C THR A 13 3.61 -12.26 1.46
N GLU A 14 4.04 -12.59 0.24
CA GLU A 14 5.47 -12.66 -0.12
C GLU A 14 6.09 -11.26 -0.17
N LEU A 15 5.37 -10.28 -0.76
CA LEU A 15 5.80 -8.88 -0.72
C LEU A 15 5.88 -8.37 0.73
N THR A 16 4.91 -8.75 1.56
CA THR A 16 4.93 -8.34 2.97
C THR A 16 6.10 -8.96 3.75
N LYS A 17 6.44 -10.22 3.51
CA LYS A 17 7.61 -10.86 4.13
C LYS A 17 8.92 -10.19 3.75
N ARG A 18 9.01 -9.62 2.55
CA ARG A 18 10.17 -8.87 2.10
C ARG A 18 10.30 -7.53 2.83
N GLU A 19 9.18 -6.83 3.05
CA GLU A 19 9.16 -5.46 3.56
C GLU A 19 8.97 -5.37 5.09
N CYS A 20 8.46 -6.43 5.72
CA CYS A 20 8.05 -6.44 7.12
C CYS A 20 8.62 -7.64 7.87
N SER A 21 8.68 -7.48 9.19
CA SER A 21 8.98 -8.56 10.14
C SER A 21 7.76 -8.90 10.99
N GLU A 22 7.80 -10.03 11.70
CA GLU A 22 6.85 -10.35 12.75
C GLU A 22 7.33 -9.79 14.09
N ALA A 23 6.49 -9.01 14.76
CA ALA A 23 6.72 -8.57 16.13
C ALA A 23 5.88 -9.39 17.11
N ARG A 24 6.54 -9.87 18.16
CA ARG A 24 5.91 -10.51 19.32
C ARG A 24 6.29 -9.71 20.56
N PHE A 25 5.33 -9.13 21.23
CA PHE A 25 5.59 -8.29 22.41
C PHE A 25 4.49 -8.47 23.45
N THR A 26 4.80 -8.09 24.67
CA THR A 26 3.86 -8.07 25.79
C THR A 26 3.54 -6.63 26.15
N HIS A 27 2.25 -6.33 26.28
CA HIS A 27 1.77 -5.04 26.77
C HIS A 27 0.63 -5.27 27.76
N ASN A 28 0.72 -4.67 28.93
CA ASN A 28 -0.25 -4.86 30.04
C ASN A 28 -0.54 -6.35 30.33
N GLY A 29 0.51 -7.18 30.43
CA GLY A 29 0.43 -8.62 30.71
C GLY A 29 -0.14 -9.49 29.59
N LYS A 30 -0.55 -8.90 28.46
CA LYS A 30 -1.08 -9.63 27.30
C LYS A 30 -0.03 -9.73 26.20
N ARG A 31 0.06 -10.92 25.60
CA ARG A 31 0.92 -11.18 24.44
C ARG A 31 0.24 -10.70 23.15
N TYR A 32 0.98 -9.94 22.37
CA TYR A 32 0.56 -9.43 21.07
C TYR A 32 1.44 -9.98 19.96
N PHE A 33 0.84 -10.08 18.80
CA PHE A 33 1.46 -10.48 17.58
C PHE A 33 1.05 -9.50 16.47
N ALA A 34 2.01 -8.91 15.78
CA ALA A 34 1.77 -7.89 14.80
C ALA A 34 2.74 -7.98 13.62
N ILE A 35 2.38 -7.37 12.51
CA ILE A 35 3.31 -7.04 11.44
C ILE A 35 4.08 -5.79 11.89
N ALA A 36 5.39 -5.80 11.73
CA ALA A 36 6.28 -4.71 12.06
C ALA A 36 6.97 -4.19 10.78
N PHE A 37 6.72 -2.95 10.44
CA PHE A 37 7.32 -2.26 9.31
C PHE A 37 8.41 -1.31 9.83
N PRO A 38 9.67 -1.45 9.38
CA PRO A 38 10.78 -0.68 9.92
C PRO A 38 10.72 0.78 9.48
N ASN A 39 11.18 1.68 10.33
CA ASN A 39 11.37 3.09 10.00
C ASN A 39 12.86 3.47 9.93
N ALA A 40 13.14 4.70 9.49
CA ALA A 40 14.50 5.18 9.25
C ALA A 40 15.37 5.34 10.51
N SER A 41 14.76 5.31 11.71
CA SER A 41 15.46 5.49 12.99
C SER A 41 15.55 4.22 13.85
N GLY A 42 15.26 3.04 13.25
CA GLY A 42 15.31 1.75 13.93
C GLY A 42 14.08 1.42 14.79
N GLY A 43 13.03 2.24 14.72
CA GLY A 43 11.72 1.92 15.26
C GLY A 43 10.87 1.14 14.25
N PHE A 44 9.66 0.76 14.69
CA PHE A 44 8.73 0.01 13.84
C PHE A 44 7.32 0.53 13.95
N GLU A 45 6.62 0.66 12.83
CA GLU A 45 5.18 0.73 12.83
C GLU A 45 4.61 -0.68 12.93
N VAL A 46 3.72 -0.90 13.87
CA VAL A 46 3.15 -2.22 14.14
C VAL A 46 1.65 -2.23 13.91
N ARG A 47 1.16 -3.30 13.26
CA ARG A 47 -0.25 -3.45 12.98
C ARG A 47 -0.72 -4.89 13.04
N ASN A 48 -1.88 -5.09 13.62
CA ASN A 48 -2.64 -6.32 13.51
C ASN A 48 -4.15 -6.01 13.33
N ARG A 49 -5.01 -7.02 13.47
CA ARG A 49 -6.46 -6.84 13.33
C ARG A 49 -7.06 -5.85 14.35
N TYR A 50 -6.45 -5.74 15.52
CA TYR A 50 -7.06 -5.07 16.68
C TYR A 50 -6.46 -3.71 16.99
N PHE A 51 -5.23 -3.43 16.56
CA PHE A 51 -4.56 -2.18 16.85
C PHE A 51 -3.56 -1.75 15.79
N LYS A 52 -3.28 -0.46 15.79
CA LYS A 52 -2.17 0.22 15.13
C LYS A 52 -1.32 0.87 16.22
N GLY A 53 -0.01 0.74 16.14
CA GLY A 53 0.91 1.31 17.11
C GLY A 53 2.30 1.52 16.53
N CYS A 54 3.21 2.02 17.37
CA CYS A 54 4.60 2.25 17.03
C CYS A 54 5.50 1.72 18.15
N ILE A 55 6.55 1.00 17.79
CA ILE A 55 7.69 0.72 18.67
C ILE A 55 8.71 1.82 18.37
N ALA A 56 8.99 2.62 19.39
CA ALA A 56 9.83 3.83 19.29
C ALA A 56 11.23 3.54 18.74
N PRO A 57 11.86 4.52 18.11
CA PRO A 57 11.39 5.88 17.87
C PRO A 57 10.39 5.97 16.72
N LYS A 58 9.51 7.00 16.75
CA LYS A 58 8.55 7.26 15.66
C LYS A 58 9.18 8.10 14.57
N GLU A 59 9.25 7.53 13.35
CA GLU A 59 9.90 8.17 12.22
C GLU A 59 9.23 7.74 10.89
N ILE A 60 9.55 8.44 9.80
CA ILE A 60 9.21 8.01 8.43
C ILE A 60 10.01 6.74 8.09
N SER A 61 9.55 5.99 7.11
CA SER A 61 10.33 4.95 6.46
C SER A 61 10.79 5.46 5.09
N HIS A 62 12.07 5.29 4.77
CA HIS A 62 12.63 5.68 3.49
C HIS A 62 13.30 4.49 2.83
N ILE A 63 12.64 3.92 1.83
CA ILE A 63 13.07 2.72 1.09
C ILE A 63 13.75 3.18 -0.19
N ARG A 64 15.08 3.12 -0.18
CA ARG A 64 15.91 3.42 -1.35
C ARG A 64 16.23 2.16 -2.12
N GLN A 65 16.07 2.22 -3.42
CA GLN A 65 16.42 1.11 -4.29
C GLN A 65 17.94 1.04 -4.50
N SER A 66 18.46 -0.16 -4.61
CA SER A 66 19.88 -0.39 -4.90
C SER A 66 20.25 0.07 -6.33
N GLY A 67 21.52 0.36 -6.54
CA GLY A 67 22.08 0.74 -7.84
C GLY A 67 22.05 2.26 -8.07
N LYS A 68 21.56 2.69 -9.25
CA LYS A 68 21.52 4.12 -9.60
C LYS A 68 20.52 4.90 -8.76
N ALA A 69 20.83 6.15 -8.44
CA ALA A 69 19.90 7.07 -7.81
C ALA A 69 18.61 7.19 -8.62
N ARG A 70 17.47 7.26 -7.95
CA ARG A 70 16.15 7.44 -8.56
C ARG A 70 15.76 8.90 -8.56
N ASN A 71 15.16 9.36 -9.67
CA ASN A 71 14.62 10.72 -9.78
C ASN A 71 13.15 10.80 -9.33
N THR A 72 12.57 9.65 -9.00
CA THR A 72 11.15 9.54 -8.65
C THR A 72 10.99 8.93 -7.27
N CYS A 73 10.16 9.55 -6.44
CA CYS A 73 9.75 9.03 -5.15
C CYS A 73 8.23 8.90 -5.07
N TYR A 74 7.76 7.78 -4.54
CA TYR A 74 6.37 7.57 -4.21
C TYR A 74 6.17 7.67 -2.70
N VAL A 75 5.24 8.52 -2.28
CA VAL A 75 4.99 8.85 -0.88
C VAL A 75 3.65 8.29 -0.44
N PHE A 76 3.64 7.54 0.65
CA PHE A 76 2.44 6.92 1.22
C PHE A 76 2.18 7.45 2.63
N GLU A 77 0.89 7.53 3.02
CA GLU A 77 0.55 7.91 4.39
C GLU A 77 0.92 6.80 5.39
N GLY A 78 0.57 5.55 5.07
CA GLY A 78 0.82 4.39 5.91
C GLY A 78 1.40 3.20 5.14
N PHE A 79 2.07 2.29 5.87
CA PHE A 79 2.71 1.14 5.24
C PHE A 79 1.70 0.12 4.65
N MET A 80 0.44 0.14 5.10
CA MET A 80 -0.60 -0.69 4.50
C MET A 80 -0.91 -0.27 3.07
N ASP A 81 -0.89 1.05 2.79
CA ASP A 81 -1.09 1.59 1.43
C ASP A 81 0.12 1.32 0.55
N TYR A 82 1.33 1.44 1.11
CA TYR A 82 2.56 1.02 0.44
C TYR A 82 2.50 -0.47 0.02
N LEU A 83 2.15 -1.38 0.93
CA LEU A 83 2.01 -2.80 0.62
C LEU A 83 0.87 -3.08 -0.38
N SER A 84 -0.20 -2.30 -0.33
CA SER A 84 -1.31 -2.37 -1.28
C SER A 84 -0.86 -1.94 -2.68
N PHE A 85 -0.05 -0.88 -2.77
CA PHE A 85 0.57 -0.46 -4.03
C PHE A 85 1.43 -1.55 -4.64
N LEU A 86 2.33 -2.16 -3.86
CA LEU A 86 3.19 -3.25 -4.32
C LEU A 86 2.35 -4.43 -4.84
N THR A 87 1.28 -4.78 -4.12
CA THR A 87 0.35 -5.85 -4.50
C THR A 87 -0.36 -5.54 -5.82
N LEU A 88 -0.90 -4.33 -5.97
CA LEU A 88 -1.56 -3.88 -7.19
C LEU A 88 -0.62 -3.92 -8.40
N ARG A 89 0.63 -3.49 -8.23
CA ARG A 89 1.64 -3.53 -9.28
C ARG A 89 1.97 -4.97 -9.68
N GLN A 90 2.20 -5.84 -8.70
CA GLN A 90 2.46 -7.27 -8.95
C GLN A 90 1.30 -7.96 -9.68
N GLU A 91 0.05 -7.65 -9.31
CA GLU A 91 -1.13 -8.20 -9.97
C GLU A 91 -1.38 -7.66 -11.38
N SER A 92 -1.08 -6.38 -11.60
CA SER A 92 -1.30 -5.73 -12.89
C SER A 92 -0.21 -6.06 -13.91
N CYS A 93 1.02 -6.25 -13.46
CA CYS A 93 2.20 -6.52 -14.29
C CYS A 93 3.03 -7.65 -13.66
N PRO A 94 2.56 -8.91 -13.67
CA PRO A 94 3.22 -10.00 -12.93
C PRO A 94 4.66 -10.26 -13.37
N ASN A 95 4.95 -10.11 -14.68
CA ASN A 95 6.28 -10.37 -15.23
C ASN A 95 7.26 -9.20 -15.04
N TYR A 96 6.73 -7.96 -15.00
CA TYR A 96 7.53 -6.73 -14.89
C TYR A 96 6.81 -5.73 -13.97
N PRO A 97 6.77 -5.98 -12.65
CA PRO A 97 6.05 -5.10 -11.72
C PRO A 97 6.73 -3.74 -11.53
N GLU A 98 7.98 -3.58 -11.93
CA GLU A 98 8.76 -2.32 -11.85
C GLU A 98 8.73 -1.71 -10.44
N LEU A 99 8.93 -2.55 -9.42
CA LEU A 99 8.88 -2.10 -8.02
C LEU A 99 10.14 -1.35 -7.58
N ASP A 100 11.19 -1.41 -8.38
CA ASP A 100 12.51 -0.81 -8.14
C ASP A 100 12.80 0.41 -9.05
N GLY A 101 11.83 0.82 -9.86
CA GLY A 101 11.94 1.98 -10.75
C GLY A 101 11.93 3.33 -10.01
N GLN A 102 11.49 3.35 -8.75
CA GLN A 102 11.36 4.53 -7.88
C GLN A 102 11.74 4.19 -6.44
N ASP A 103 12.11 5.21 -5.67
CA ASP A 103 12.22 5.10 -4.23
C ASP A 103 10.87 5.33 -3.56
N TYR A 104 10.76 4.95 -2.28
CA TYR A 104 9.53 5.08 -1.52
C TYR A 104 9.75 5.76 -0.17
N ILE A 105 8.81 6.62 0.20
CA ILE A 105 8.72 7.18 1.55
C ILE A 105 7.34 6.83 2.11
N VAL A 106 7.32 6.28 3.33
CA VAL A 106 6.09 6.07 4.09
C VAL A 106 6.13 7.00 5.29
N LEU A 107 5.14 7.89 5.39
CA LEU A 107 5.06 8.87 6.47
C LEU A 107 4.83 8.21 7.83
N ASN A 108 4.15 7.04 7.84
CA ASN A 108 3.69 6.33 9.03
C ASN A 108 2.64 7.11 9.85
N SER A 109 2.51 8.37 9.58
CA SER A 109 1.46 9.30 10.03
C SER A 109 1.59 10.60 9.25
N VAL A 110 0.50 11.23 8.87
CA VAL A 110 0.51 12.57 8.21
C VAL A 110 1.29 13.61 9.03
N SER A 111 1.30 13.49 10.37
CA SER A 111 2.07 14.38 11.25
C SER A 111 3.58 14.36 11.01
N ASN A 112 4.10 13.34 10.32
CA ASN A 112 5.51 13.22 9.97
C ASN A 112 5.85 13.84 8.60
N VAL A 113 4.92 14.51 7.91
CA VAL A 113 5.16 15.08 6.58
C VAL A 113 6.37 16.03 6.58
N ASN A 114 6.56 16.83 7.62
CA ASN A 114 7.72 17.72 7.75
C ASN A 114 9.06 16.97 7.76
N LYS A 115 9.11 15.76 8.30
CA LYS A 115 10.31 14.92 8.30
C LYS A 115 10.62 14.37 6.89
N ALA A 116 9.60 14.21 6.06
CA ALA A 116 9.76 13.76 4.68
C ALA A 116 10.27 14.87 3.75
N LEU A 117 10.09 16.15 4.09
CA LEU A 117 10.48 17.25 3.22
C LEU A 117 11.98 17.16 2.85
N TYR A 118 12.87 17.03 3.84
CA TYR A 118 14.30 16.98 3.57
C TYR A 118 14.69 15.87 2.56
N PRO A 119 14.36 14.59 2.75
CA PRO A 119 14.70 13.55 1.77
C PRO A 119 13.98 13.73 0.43
N LEU A 120 12.77 14.32 0.38
CA LEU A 120 12.05 14.59 -0.86
C LEU A 120 12.76 15.59 -1.77
N GLY A 121 13.58 16.48 -1.22
CA GLY A 121 14.39 17.43 -1.99
C GLY A 121 15.37 16.77 -2.98
N SER A 122 15.65 15.47 -2.84
CA SER A 122 16.52 14.71 -3.75
C SER A 122 15.81 14.20 -5.01
N TYR A 123 14.48 14.37 -5.13
CA TYR A 123 13.69 13.82 -6.23
C TYR A 123 13.09 14.90 -7.11
N GLU A 124 13.08 14.66 -8.42
CA GLU A 124 12.46 15.54 -9.41
C GLU A 124 10.95 15.31 -9.53
N ARG A 125 10.51 14.08 -9.27
CA ARG A 125 9.11 13.64 -9.37
C ARG A 125 8.65 13.01 -8.07
N ILE A 126 7.59 13.55 -7.52
CA ILE A 126 7.01 13.09 -6.25
C ILE A 126 5.55 12.72 -6.52
N HIS A 127 5.18 11.48 -6.25
CA HIS A 127 3.81 10.99 -6.40
C HIS A 127 3.25 10.69 -5.00
N CYS A 128 2.22 11.41 -4.59
CA CYS A 128 1.64 11.30 -3.25
C CYS A 128 0.40 10.40 -3.29
N PHE A 129 0.46 9.29 -2.55
CA PHE A 129 -0.62 8.33 -2.35
C PHE A 129 -1.16 8.49 -0.92
N PHE A 130 -1.93 9.56 -0.69
CA PHE A 130 -2.48 9.88 0.62
C PHE A 130 -3.96 9.52 0.68
N ASP A 131 -4.50 9.38 1.89
CA ASP A 131 -5.92 9.13 2.12
C ASP A 131 -6.77 10.24 1.50
N ASN A 132 -7.95 9.89 0.99
CA ASN A 132 -8.92 10.85 0.45
C ASN A 132 -9.69 11.55 1.57
N ASP A 133 -8.95 12.13 2.53
CA ASP A 133 -9.50 12.91 3.63
C ASP A 133 -8.77 14.26 3.79
N HIS A 134 -9.21 15.04 4.77
CA HIS A 134 -8.65 16.38 5.02
C HIS A 134 -7.16 16.32 5.38
N ALA A 135 -6.74 15.36 6.19
CA ALA A 135 -5.36 15.25 6.65
C ALA A 135 -4.40 14.88 5.50
N GLY A 136 -4.83 13.97 4.60
CA GLY A 136 -4.09 13.63 3.39
C GLY A 136 -3.97 14.81 2.42
N MET A 137 -5.05 15.61 2.26
CA MET A 137 -5.01 16.84 1.47
C MET A 137 -4.06 17.89 2.04
N GLU A 138 -4.06 18.10 3.36
CA GLU A 138 -3.12 19.02 4.01
C GLU A 138 -1.66 18.59 3.84
N ALA A 139 -1.36 17.30 4.00
CA ALA A 139 -0.02 16.77 3.76
C ALA A 139 0.45 17.00 2.30
N LEU A 140 -0.43 16.78 1.32
CA LEU A 140 -0.14 17.08 -0.08
C LEU A 140 0.15 18.57 -0.28
N GLN A 141 -0.64 19.46 0.32
CA GLN A 141 -0.43 20.91 0.21
C GLN A 141 0.89 21.35 0.85
N GLN A 142 1.33 20.75 1.93
CA GLN A 142 2.64 21.04 2.52
C GLN A 142 3.78 20.68 1.54
N ILE A 143 3.73 19.51 0.90
CA ILE A 143 4.73 19.12 -0.10
C ILE A 143 4.68 20.05 -1.31
N ARG A 144 3.50 20.43 -1.79
CA ARG A 144 3.34 21.39 -2.90
C ARG A 144 3.86 22.77 -2.56
N LYS A 145 3.67 23.24 -1.34
CA LYS A 145 4.17 24.54 -0.89
C LYS A 145 5.70 24.57 -0.92
N GLU A 146 6.35 23.47 -0.54
CA GLU A 146 7.81 23.37 -0.51
C GLU A 146 8.41 23.20 -1.91
N TYR A 147 7.86 22.29 -2.72
CA TYR A 147 8.51 21.83 -3.95
C TYR A 147 7.73 22.11 -5.23
N GLY A 148 6.50 22.61 -5.15
CA GLY A 148 5.62 22.73 -6.32
C GLY A 148 6.09 23.68 -7.41
N ARG A 149 7.10 24.53 -7.15
CA ARG A 149 7.71 25.41 -8.14
C ARG A 149 8.78 24.72 -8.98
N ASP A 150 9.53 23.79 -8.36
CA ASP A 150 10.77 23.24 -8.93
C ASP A 150 10.68 21.73 -9.21
N ARG A 151 9.62 21.06 -8.73
CA ARG A 151 9.43 19.62 -8.83
C ARG A 151 8.07 19.26 -9.38
N TYR A 152 7.98 18.11 -10.05
CA TYR A 152 6.70 17.56 -10.47
C TYR A 152 6.01 16.85 -9.29
N ILE A 153 4.94 17.44 -8.77
CA ILE A 153 4.15 16.84 -7.67
C ILE A 153 2.82 16.33 -8.22
N ARG A 154 2.65 15.01 -8.17
CA ARG A 154 1.42 14.35 -8.58
C ARG A 154 0.59 13.93 -7.38
N ASP A 155 -0.66 14.33 -7.38
CA ASP A 155 -1.68 13.72 -6.52
C ASP A 155 -2.10 12.37 -7.13
N ALA A 156 -1.63 11.26 -6.53
CA ALA A 156 -1.96 9.92 -6.98
C ALA A 156 -3.26 9.38 -6.34
N SER A 157 -3.85 10.08 -5.37
CA SER A 157 -5.11 9.70 -4.74
C SER A 157 -6.27 9.63 -5.74
N GLN A 158 -6.16 10.35 -6.85
CA GLN A 158 -7.12 10.32 -7.95
C GLN A 158 -7.28 8.92 -8.58
N ILE A 159 -6.28 8.04 -8.46
CA ILE A 159 -6.33 6.66 -8.97
C ILE A 159 -7.40 5.84 -8.21
N TYR A 160 -7.58 6.15 -6.92
CA TYR A 160 -8.55 5.47 -6.05
C TYR A 160 -9.65 6.41 -5.55
N ARG A 161 -10.04 7.34 -6.40
CA ARG A 161 -11.18 8.23 -6.14
C ARG A 161 -12.44 7.41 -5.83
N GLY A 162 -13.15 7.78 -4.76
CA GLY A 162 -14.30 7.02 -4.24
C GLY A 162 -13.95 5.86 -3.30
N CYS A 163 -12.67 5.72 -2.96
CA CYS A 163 -12.19 4.92 -1.83
C CYS A 163 -11.52 5.86 -0.83
N LYS A 164 -11.52 5.47 0.45
CA LYS A 164 -10.84 6.25 1.49
C LYS A 164 -9.33 6.24 1.26
N ASP A 165 -8.77 5.06 1.05
CA ASP A 165 -7.34 4.80 0.94
C ASP A 165 -7.05 3.77 -0.19
N LEU A 166 -5.78 3.54 -0.46
CA LEU A 166 -5.34 2.61 -1.50
C LEU A 166 -5.62 1.15 -1.14
N ASN A 167 -5.66 0.80 0.15
CA ASN A 167 -6.00 -0.55 0.57
C ASN A 167 -7.48 -0.86 0.33
N GLU A 168 -8.39 0.07 0.58
CA GLU A 168 -9.80 -0.09 0.23
C GLU A 168 -9.98 -0.28 -1.29
N TYR A 169 -9.24 0.48 -2.09
CA TYR A 169 -9.25 0.32 -3.55
C TYR A 169 -8.79 -1.08 -3.96
N LEU A 170 -7.67 -1.59 -3.42
CA LEU A 170 -7.18 -2.94 -3.67
C LEU A 170 -8.28 -3.98 -3.37
N GLN A 171 -8.91 -3.88 -2.20
CA GLN A 171 -9.99 -4.79 -1.79
C GLN A 171 -11.14 -4.79 -2.81
N LYS A 172 -11.63 -3.62 -3.20
CA LYS A 172 -12.70 -3.49 -4.20
C LYS A 172 -12.31 -4.07 -5.57
N GLN A 173 -11.04 -3.88 -6.01
CA GLN A 173 -10.57 -4.43 -7.29
C GLN A 173 -10.56 -5.97 -7.28
N ILE A 174 -10.09 -6.57 -6.19
CA ILE A 174 -10.04 -8.04 -6.08
C ILE A 174 -11.44 -8.64 -5.96
N GLU A 175 -12.32 -8.04 -5.18
CA GLU A 175 -13.71 -8.48 -5.07
C GLU A 175 -14.44 -8.42 -6.42
N ARG A 176 -14.26 -7.33 -7.17
CA ARG A 176 -14.81 -7.20 -8.52
C ARG A 176 -14.28 -8.27 -9.46
N LYS A 177 -12.98 -8.55 -9.45
CA LYS A 177 -12.39 -9.64 -10.26
C LYS A 177 -13.00 -11.00 -9.90
N ARG A 178 -13.19 -11.31 -8.63
CA ARG A 178 -13.81 -12.57 -8.16
C ARG A 178 -15.25 -12.71 -8.61
N GLN A 179 -16.05 -11.65 -8.51
CA GLN A 179 -17.44 -11.64 -8.98
C GLN A 179 -17.53 -11.90 -10.50
N LEU A 180 -16.66 -11.26 -11.30
CA LEU A 180 -16.62 -11.48 -12.75
C LEU A 180 -16.21 -12.90 -13.12
N GLN A 181 -15.29 -13.52 -12.39
CA GLN A 181 -14.88 -14.90 -12.59
C GLN A 181 -16.01 -15.87 -12.24
N SER A 182 -16.70 -15.67 -11.13
CA SER A 182 -17.85 -16.48 -10.72
C SER A 182 -19.00 -16.40 -11.76
N ALA A 183 -19.29 -15.21 -12.28
CA ALA A 183 -20.32 -15.02 -13.30
C ALA A 183 -19.98 -15.72 -14.64
N LYS A 184 -18.68 -15.77 -15.00
CA LYS A 184 -18.23 -16.50 -16.20
C LYS A 184 -18.30 -18.03 -16.01
N GLY A 185 -17.96 -18.53 -14.81
CA GLY A 185 -18.03 -19.96 -14.49
C GLY A 185 -19.45 -20.52 -14.53
N VAL A 186 -20.44 -19.73 -14.11
CA VAL A 186 -21.86 -20.11 -14.17
C VAL A 186 -22.37 -20.18 -15.61
N ARG A 187 -21.90 -19.32 -16.52
CA ARG A 187 -22.30 -19.35 -17.95
C ARG A 187 -21.74 -20.55 -18.70
N SER A 188 -20.62 -21.10 -18.31
CA SER A 188 -20.01 -22.27 -18.96
C SER A 188 -20.65 -23.61 -18.56
N GLN A 189 -21.54 -23.62 -17.56
CA GLN A 189 -22.24 -24.82 -17.06
C GLN A 189 -23.70 -24.89 -17.46
N SER A 190 -24.17 -24.10 -18.43
CA SER A 190 -25.52 -24.26 -18.98
C SER A 190 -25.62 -25.59 -19.69
N PRO A 191 -26.59 -26.49 -19.35
CA PRO A 191 -26.68 -27.81 -19.96
C PRO A 191 -27.03 -27.70 -21.45
N GLU A 192 -26.29 -28.41 -22.31
CA GLU A 192 -26.67 -28.68 -23.68
C GLU A 192 -28.08 -29.22 -23.70
N LYS A 193 -28.98 -28.53 -24.40
CA LYS A 193 -30.32 -29.08 -24.73
C LYS A 193 -30.13 -30.37 -25.53
N LYS A 194 -30.30 -31.49 -24.88
CA LYS A 194 -30.48 -32.78 -25.62
C LYS A 194 -31.69 -32.66 -26.53
N ASN A 195 -31.42 -32.45 -27.81
CA ASN A 195 -32.46 -32.66 -28.85
C ASN A 195 -32.82 -34.14 -28.87
N GLY A 196 -33.93 -34.46 -28.22
CA GLY A 196 -34.54 -35.79 -28.35
C GLY A 196 -35.08 -35.99 -29.78
N PHE A 197 -34.46 -36.90 -30.50
CA PHE A 197 -35.08 -37.48 -31.71
C PHE A 197 -36.35 -38.22 -31.30
N ARG A 198 -37.48 -37.83 -31.88
CA ARG A 198 -38.71 -38.65 -31.92
C ARG A 198 -38.70 -39.42 -33.23
N LEU A 199 -38.80 -40.77 -33.11
CA LEU A 199 -39.22 -41.69 -34.18
C LEU A 199 -40.70 -41.52 -34.47
#